data_50d19213fc381aaa217282465c227941
#
_entry.id   50d19213fc381aaa217282465c227941
#
_cell.length_a   1.000
_cell.length_b   1.000
_cell.length_c   1.000
_cell.angle_alpha   90.00
_cell.angle_beta   90.00
_cell.angle_gamma   90.00
#
_symmetry.space_group_name_H-M   'P 1'
#
loop_
_entity.id
_entity.type
_entity.pdbx_description
1 polymer ?
#
loop_
_entity_poly.entity_id
_entity_poly.type
_entity_poly.pdbx_seq_one_letter_code
_entity_poly.pdbx_strand_id
1 'polypeptide(L)'
;MKKTTLSIICFSALTLSVIAQENSSPAADNSGRNERDRSGESQTSGDQSNSSADIKTTAAIRRAVMHDHSLSMTAKNVKIIAENGVVTLRGPVMSQAEKTKIVELAKTHAGTARIEDQLEVKASN
;
A
#
# COMPACT_ATOMS: atom_id res chain seq x y z
N MET A 1 -12.77 62.62 55.13
CA MET A 1 -13.99 62.32 54.42
C MET A 1 -13.70 61.98 52.99
N LYS A 2 -13.53 60.75 52.67
CA LYS A 2 -13.73 60.26 51.28
C LYS A 2 -13.63 58.73 51.33
N LYS A 3 -14.76 58.14 51.04
CA LYS A 3 -15.00 56.70 51.10
C LYS A 3 -14.50 56.11 49.82
N THR A 4 -13.47 55.30 49.90
CA THR A 4 -12.97 54.47 48.79
C THR A 4 -13.68 53.14 48.82
N THR A 5 -14.56 52.92 47.89
CA THR A 5 -15.24 51.66 47.68
C THR A 5 -14.32 50.74 46.92
N LEU A 6 -13.89 49.67 47.59
CA LEU A 6 -13.09 48.61 47.01
C LEU A 6 -14.01 47.69 46.22
N SER A 7 -13.93 47.73 44.90
CA SER A 7 -14.64 46.83 44.03
C SER A 7 -13.79 45.56 43.84
N ILE A 8 -14.25 44.47 44.43
CA ILE A 8 -13.66 43.14 44.22
C ILE A 8 -14.28 42.57 42.95
N ILE A 9 -13.48 42.55 41.90
CA ILE A 9 -13.84 41.83 40.65
C ILE A 9 -13.41 40.38 40.84
N CYS A 10 -14.40 39.52 41.09
CA CYS A 10 -14.20 38.08 41.01
C CYS A 10 -14.01 37.68 39.54
N PHE A 11 -12.78 37.40 39.19
CA PHE A 11 -12.45 36.78 37.91
C PHE A 11 -12.65 35.27 38.04
N SER A 12 -13.84 34.80 37.69
CA SER A 12 -14.07 33.35 37.55
C SER A 12 -13.44 32.89 36.26
N ALA A 13 -12.26 32.27 36.39
CA ALA A 13 -11.61 31.58 35.31
C ALA A 13 -12.44 30.34 34.93
N LEU A 14 -13.15 30.43 33.82
CA LEU A 14 -13.81 29.30 33.20
C LEU A 14 -12.72 28.49 32.46
N THR A 15 -12.21 27.46 33.11
CA THR A 15 -11.32 26.50 32.45
C THR A 15 -12.16 25.63 31.50
N LEU A 16 -12.12 25.99 30.24
CA LEU A 16 -12.67 25.12 29.19
C LEU A 16 -11.74 23.91 29.04
N SER A 17 -12.14 22.80 29.67
CA SER A 17 -11.50 21.51 29.40
C SER A 17 -11.91 21.08 28.00
N VAL A 18 -11.03 21.30 27.03
CA VAL A 18 -11.15 20.67 25.72
C VAL A 18 -10.83 19.20 25.92
N ILE A 19 -11.87 18.40 26.01
CA ILE A 19 -11.74 16.95 25.90
C ILE A 19 -11.47 16.70 24.42
N ALA A 20 -10.21 16.45 24.08
CA ALA A 20 -9.87 15.88 22.80
C ALA A 20 -10.50 14.47 22.77
N GLN A 21 -11.62 14.34 22.11
CA GLN A 21 -12.10 13.02 21.70
C GLN A 21 -11.11 12.51 20.67
N GLU A 22 -10.23 11.62 21.09
CA GLU A 22 -9.53 10.76 20.17
C GLU A 22 -10.60 9.91 19.47
N ASN A 23 -10.91 10.28 18.25
CA ASN A 23 -11.72 9.49 17.37
C ASN A 23 -10.84 8.33 16.88
N SER A 24 -10.61 7.36 17.76
CA SER A 24 -10.05 6.09 17.36
C SER A 24 -11.13 5.37 16.57
N SER A 25 -11.14 5.59 15.26
CA SER A 25 -11.82 4.68 14.36
C SER A 25 -11.32 3.28 14.70
N PRO A 26 -12.20 2.31 14.95
CA PRO A 26 -11.75 0.92 15.11
C PRO A 26 -11.01 0.55 13.83
N ALA A 27 -9.69 0.41 13.94
CA ALA A 27 -8.88 -0.09 12.85
C ALA A 27 -9.50 -1.43 12.43
N ALA A 28 -9.86 -1.53 11.15
CA ALA A 28 -10.35 -2.78 10.62
C ALA A 28 -9.35 -3.86 11.01
N ASP A 29 -9.82 -4.91 11.66
CA ASP A 29 -8.98 -6.01 12.11
C ASP A 29 -8.42 -6.76 10.91
N ASN A 30 -7.25 -6.34 10.47
CA ASN A 30 -6.44 -6.99 9.43
C ASN A 30 -5.36 -7.90 10.04
N SER A 31 -5.45 -8.22 11.33
CA SER A 31 -4.42 -8.94 12.06
C SER A 31 -4.04 -10.26 11.40
N GLY A 32 -5.00 -11.04 10.91
CA GLY A 32 -4.72 -12.30 10.22
C GLY A 32 -4.04 -12.17 8.85
N ARG A 33 -4.16 -11.01 8.18
CA ARG A 33 -3.44 -10.70 6.94
C ARG A 33 -2.04 -10.19 7.25
N ASN A 34 -1.91 -9.35 8.28
CA ASN A 34 -0.64 -8.82 8.72
C ASN A 34 0.29 -9.89 9.31
N GLU A 35 -0.25 -10.95 9.88
CA GLU A 35 0.54 -12.02 10.47
C GLU A 35 1.22 -12.87 9.39
N ARG A 36 0.53 -13.15 8.28
CA ARG A 36 1.13 -13.80 7.09
C ARG A 36 2.20 -12.95 6.42
N ASP A 37 2.03 -11.64 6.43
CA ASP A 37 2.99 -10.70 5.86
C ASP A 37 4.22 -10.51 6.77
N ARG A 38 4.12 -10.85 8.06
CA ARG A 38 5.24 -10.81 9.02
C ARG A 38 6.07 -12.09 9.06
N SER A 39 5.56 -13.18 8.55
CA SER A 39 6.27 -14.49 8.59
C SER A 39 7.49 -14.56 7.68
N GLY A 40 7.80 -13.51 6.94
CA GLY A 40 9.03 -13.39 6.14
C GLY A 40 9.10 -14.29 4.89
N GLU A 41 8.09 -15.13 4.68
CA GLU A 41 8.07 -16.09 3.57
C GLU A 41 7.43 -15.53 2.29
N SER A 42 6.79 -14.38 2.37
CA SER A 42 6.17 -13.78 1.20
C SER A 42 6.41 -12.28 1.13
N GLN A 43 6.98 -11.82 0.04
CA GLN A 43 7.14 -10.39 -0.23
C GLN A 43 5.78 -9.71 -0.31
N THR A 44 5.67 -8.57 0.35
CA THR A 44 4.47 -7.74 0.43
C THR A 44 4.70 -6.41 -0.26
N SER A 45 3.64 -5.62 -0.37
CA SER A 45 3.78 -4.24 -0.87
C SER A 45 4.64 -3.36 0.05
N GLY A 46 4.86 -3.77 1.32
CA GLY A 46 5.76 -3.10 2.26
C GLY A 46 7.24 -3.30 1.94
N ASP A 47 7.56 -4.37 1.20
CA ASP A 47 8.95 -4.69 0.79
C ASP A 47 9.37 -3.92 -0.47
N GLN A 48 8.49 -3.07 -1.00
CA GLN A 48 8.83 -2.20 -2.12
C GLN A 48 9.94 -1.23 -1.72
N SER A 49 11.04 -1.27 -2.45
CA SER A 49 12.13 -0.32 -2.25
C SER A 49 11.69 1.12 -2.50
N ASN A 50 12.19 2.04 -1.68
CA ASN A 50 12.00 3.47 -1.85
C ASN A 50 13.02 4.11 -2.81
N SER A 51 13.87 3.33 -3.47
CA SER A 51 14.76 3.86 -4.47
C SER A 51 13.97 4.42 -5.67
N SER A 52 14.40 5.54 -6.22
CA SER A 52 13.71 6.16 -7.35
C SER A 52 13.70 5.27 -8.60
N ALA A 53 14.71 4.42 -8.77
CA ALA A 53 14.79 3.46 -9.85
C ALA A 53 13.74 2.36 -9.73
N ASP A 54 13.60 1.76 -8.54
CA ASP A 54 12.63 0.71 -8.28
C ASP A 54 11.20 1.22 -8.37
N ILE A 55 10.94 2.44 -7.86
CA ILE A 55 9.63 3.10 -7.98
C ILE A 55 9.26 3.32 -9.46
N LYS A 56 10.19 3.82 -10.28
CA LYS A 56 9.97 4.02 -11.72
C LYS A 56 9.71 2.72 -12.44
N THR A 57 10.47 1.67 -12.12
CA THR A 57 10.30 0.33 -12.69
C THR A 57 8.92 -0.24 -12.36
N THR A 58 8.52 -0.21 -11.10
CA THR A 58 7.19 -0.64 -10.66
C THR A 58 6.08 0.13 -11.37
N ALA A 59 6.20 1.45 -11.46
CA ALA A 59 5.21 2.29 -12.12
C ALA A 59 5.12 2.01 -13.63
N ALA A 60 6.23 1.77 -14.31
CA ALA A 60 6.26 1.44 -15.74
C ALA A 60 5.59 0.09 -16.01
N ILE A 61 5.90 -0.94 -15.24
CA ILE A 61 5.28 -2.27 -15.37
C ILE A 61 3.78 -2.18 -15.07
N ARG A 62 3.39 -1.52 -13.99
CA ARG A 62 1.98 -1.36 -13.63
C ARG A 62 1.19 -0.65 -14.71
N ARG A 63 1.73 0.40 -15.29
CA ARG A 63 1.10 1.11 -16.41
C ARG A 63 0.91 0.20 -17.61
N ALA A 64 1.91 -0.57 -17.99
CA ALA A 64 1.83 -1.51 -19.10
C ALA A 64 0.76 -2.59 -18.85
N VAL A 65 0.70 -3.18 -17.66
CA VAL A 65 -0.31 -4.17 -17.27
C VAL A 65 -1.72 -3.57 -17.29
N MET A 66 -1.89 -2.34 -16.81
CA MET A 66 -3.20 -1.68 -16.78
C MET A 66 -3.70 -1.32 -18.18
N HIS A 67 -2.81 -0.97 -19.10
CA HIS A 67 -3.14 -0.61 -20.48
C HIS A 67 -3.36 -1.82 -21.39
N ASP A 68 -2.95 -3.00 -20.99
CA ASP A 68 -3.16 -4.20 -21.80
C ASP A 68 -4.61 -4.70 -21.67
N HIS A 69 -5.34 -4.61 -22.79
CA HIS A 69 -6.75 -5.00 -22.85
C HIS A 69 -6.96 -6.52 -22.91
N SER A 70 -5.91 -7.29 -23.16
CA SER A 70 -5.99 -8.75 -23.19
C SER A 70 -5.98 -9.37 -21.79
N LEU A 71 -5.62 -8.59 -20.76
CA LEU A 71 -5.56 -9.04 -19.38
C LEU A 71 -6.89 -8.86 -18.67
N SER A 72 -7.29 -9.88 -17.91
CA SER A 72 -8.47 -9.79 -17.02
C SER A 72 -8.25 -8.81 -15.87
N MET A 73 -9.32 -8.43 -15.21
CA MET A 73 -9.25 -7.60 -14.01
C MET A 73 -8.44 -8.27 -12.89
N THR A 74 -8.52 -9.59 -12.79
CA THR A 74 -7.73 -10.37 -11.83
C THR A 74 -6.23 -10.24 -12.12
N ALA A 75 -5.84 -10.38 -13.38
CA ALA A 75 -4.47 -10.24 -13.83
C ALA A 75 -3.93 -8.80 -13.63
N LYS A 76 -4.77 -7.80 -13.82
CA LYS A 76 -4.41 -6.39 -13.57
C LYS A 76 -4.18 -6.06 -12.10
N ASN A 77 -4.69 -6.87 -11.19
CA ASN A 77 -4.54 -6.69 -9.75
C ASN A 77 -3.33 -7.42 -9.15
N VAL A 78 -2.45 -7.99 -9.97
CA VAL A 78 -1.22 -8.62 -9.47
C VAL A 78 -0.33 -7.62 -8.75
N LYS A 79 0.37 -8.08 -7.72
CA LYS A 79 1.37 -7.28 -7.00
C LYS A 79 2.66 -7.25 -7.81
N ILE A 80 3.23 -6.08 -7.94
CA ILE A 80 4.51 -5.81 -8.59
C ILE A 80 5.39 -5.16 -7.53
N ILE A 81 6.47 -5.82 -7.16
CA ILE A 81 7.40 -5.39 -6.11
C ILE A 81 8.79 -5.32 -6.72
N ALA A 82 9.39 -4.13 -6.73
CA ALA A 82 10.76 -3.95 -7.17
C ALA A 82 11.64 -3.60 -5.98
N GLU A 83 12.69 -4.38 -5.77
CA GLU A 83 13.65 -4.21 -4.70
C GLU A 83 15.03 -4.67 -5.13
N ASN A 84 16.05 -3.81 -4.94
CA ASN A 84 17.45 -4.14 -5.22
C ASN A 84 17.72 -4.74 -6.62
N GLY A 85 17.02 -4.26 -7.64
CA GLY A 85 17.15 -4.75 -8.99
C GLY A 85 16.44 -6.09 -9.27
N VAL A 86 15.56 -6.52 -8.39
CA VAL A 86 14.68 -7.67 -8.57
C VAL A 86 13.23 -7.22 -8.61
N VAL A 87 12.47 -7.69 -9.60
CA VAL A 87 11.04 -7.45 -9.70
C VAL A 87 10.31 -8.75 -9.44
N THR A 88 9.55 -8.78 -8.37
CA THR A 88 8.70 -9.92 -8.01
C THR A 88 7.26 -9.65 -8.47
N LEU A 89 6.72 -10.58 -9.23
CA LEU A 89 5.33 -10.58 -9.69
C LEU A 89 4.56 -11.63 -8.88
N ARG A 90 3.51 -11.20 -8.18
CA ARG A 90 2.74 -12.09 -7.30
C ARG A 90 1.25 -11.85 -7.43
N GLY A 91 0.50 -12.93 -7.50
CA GLY A 91 -0.96 -12.88 -7.46
C GLY A 91 -1.61 -13.87 -8.41
N PRO A 92 -2.94 -13.98 -8.35
CA PRO A 92 -3.69 -14.89 -9.20
C PRO A 92 -3.86 -14.32 -10.61
N VAL A 93 -3.82 -15.21 -11.59
CA VAL A 93 -4.16 -14.94 -13.00
C VAL A 93 -5.18 -16.00 -13.46
N MET A 94 -5.94 -15.69 -14.50
CA MET A 94 -7.00 -16.59 -14.97
C MET A 94 -6.50 -17.67 -15.92
N SER A 95 -5.35 -17.46 -16.55
CA SER A 95 -4.78 -18.41 -17.51
C SER A 95 -3.26 -18.35 -17.58
N GLN A 96 -2.67 -19.39 -18.14
CA GLN A 96 -1.23 -19.41 -18.40
C GLN A 96 -0.82 -18.34 -19.43
N ALA A 97 -1.70 -17.99 -20.36
CA ALA A 97 -1.46 -16.93 -21.33
C ALA A 97 -1.32 -15.55 -20.65
N GLU A 98 -2.19 -15.25 -19.68
CA GLU A 98 -2.07 -14.02 -18.88
C GLU A 98 -0.78 -13.98 -18.07
N LYS A 99 -0.41 -15.11 -17.45
CA LYS A 99 0.84 -15.24 -16.71
C LYS A 99 2.04 -14.90 -17.61
N THR A 100 2.13 -15.53 -18.77
CA THR A 100 3.20 -15.30 -19.74
C THR A 100 3.22 -13.82 -20.17
N LYS A 101 2.06 -13.25 -20.45
CA LYS A 101 1.93 -11.86 -20.87
C LYS A 101 2.42 -10.87 -19.83
N ILE A 102 2.05 -11.06 -18.58
CA ILE A 102 2.51 -10.18 -17.47
C ILE A 102 4.04 -10.27 -17.31
N VAL A 103 4.60 -11.47 -17.37
CA VAL A 103 6.05 -11.67 -17.29
C VAL A 103 6.77 -10.98 -18.46
N GLU A 104 6.22 -11.05 -19.67
CA GLU A 104 6.74 -10.36 -20.85
C GLU A 104 6.72 -8.83 -20.67
N LEU A 105 5.61 -8.28 -20.25
CA LEU A 105 5.46 -6.85 -19.95
C LEU A 105 6.46 -6.40 -18.87
N ALA A 106 6.61 -7.21 -17.83
CA ALA A 106 7.59 -6.94 -16.78
C ALA A 106 9.02 -6.93 -17.34
N LYS A 107 9.41 -7.91 -18.12
CA LYS A 107 10.74 -7.95 -18.75
C LYS A 107 11.01 -6.76 -19.65
N THR A 108 10.01 -6.34 -20.43
CA THR A 108 10.13 -5.21 -21.34
C THR A 108 10.37 -3.88 -20.60
N HIS A 109 9.73 -3.71 -19.44
CA HIS A 109 9.76 -2.45 -18.68
C HIS A 109 10.71 -2.47 -17.47
N ALA A 110 11.20 -3.63 -17.06
CA ALA A 110 12.12 -3.75 -15.93
C ALA A 110 13.58 -3.42 -16.28
N GLY A 111 13.91 -3.24 -17.55
CA GLY A 111 15.28 -2.99 -17.99
C GLY A 111 16.20 -4.16 -17.68
N THR A 112 17.20 -3.93 -16.83
CA THR A 112 18.17 -4.96 -16.41
C THR A 112 17.76 -5.71 -15.15
N ALA A 113 16.61 -5.39 -14.55
CA ALA A 113 16.14 -6.04 -13.34
C ALA A 113 15.80 -7.53 -13.59
N ARG A 114 16.09 -8.35 -12.60
CA ARG A 114 15.70 -9.75 -12.60
C ARG A 114 14.20 -9.88 -12.32
N ILE A 115 13.52 -10.76 -13.04
CA ILE A 115 12.10 -11.03 -12.82
C ILE A 115 11.93 -12.32 -12.04
N GLU A 116 11.24 -12.25 -10.91
CA GLU A 116 10.76 -13.39 -10.14
C GLU A 116 9.26 -13.57 -10.36
N ASP A 117 8.88 -14.70 -10.92
CA ASP A 117 7.51 -15.04 -11.23
C ASP A 117 6.90 -15.89 -10.12
N GLN A 118 6.04 -15.29 -9.32
CA GLN A 118 5.22 -15.91 -8.27
C GLN A 118 3.73 -15.80 -8.62
N LEU A 119 3.39 -15.76 -9.90
CA LEU A 119 2.00 -15.73 -10.34
C LEU A 119 1.39 -17.14 -10.31
N GLU A 120 0.17 -17.21 -9.82
CA GLU A 120 -0.59 -18.45 -9.69
C GLU A 120 -1.74 -18.47 -10.68
N VAL A 121 -1.83 -19.50 -11.52
CA VAL A 121 -2.98 -19.67 -12.41
C VAL A 121 -4.14 -20.23 -11.60
N LYS A 122 -5.25 -19.51 -11.54
CA LYS A 122 -6.49 -20.01 -10.96
C LYS A 122 -7.02 -21.13 -11.83
N ALA A 123 -7.20 -22.31 -11.24
CA ALA A 123 -7.94 -23.38 -11.92
C ALA A 123 -9.39 -22.87 -12.18
N SER A 124 -9.79 -22.89 -13.44
CA SER A 124 -11.20 -22.71 -13.78
C SER A 124 -11.94 -24.00 -13.40
N ASN A 125 -12.74 -23.91 -12.35
CA ASN A 125 -13.73 -24.96 -12.06
C ASN A 125 -14.87 -24.89 -13.05
#